data_bef621d9980cf2b64f97114fc0e8a603
#
_entry.id   bef621d9980cf2b64f97114fc0e8a603
#
_cell.length_a   1.000
_cell.length_b   1.000
_cell.length_c   1.000
_cell.angle_alpha   90.00
_cell.angle_beta   90.00
_cell.angle_gamma   90.00
#
_symmetry.space_group_name_H-M   'P 1'
#
loop_
_entity.id
_entity.type
_entity.pdbx_description
1 polymer ?
#
loop_
_entity_poly.entity_id
_entity_poly.type
_entity_poly.pdbx_seq_one_letter_code
_entity_poly.pdbx_strand_id
1 'polypeptide(L)'
;MSKINQKSHFYLVILEKITPFIAILGALFIGSLVILLMGENPIQVYKMMFGLAIGNRDGWGNVLFRATPLIFTGLAVAFAFRCGLFNIGGEGQVYVGAFLAAYVGFTFTGLSAVLLIPLTIFAAALGGAFWASIPGILKAKTGVHEVIVTIMMNWIAASLTFYLALLYKAPATESMKAAGVQQMIPHTSEIAEAARLPRMATILSYFNIQFPSHNPLNVSFFIAIIAAVVIYYILWKTNLGYEIRAVGHNPMASEYAGINIAKNIILAMVISGALAGLVGTNEVMGYKFRWRQELFLNLGFNGIAVALLGKNHPLGVVLAAILFGILSYGGALVNIFTGGKIPRELIIVIQAVIVILVVVADEIVKRLIIRRKLV
;
A
#
# COMPACT_ATOMS: atom_id res chain seq x y z
N MET A 1 -16.33 -20.78 35.58
CA MET A 1 -15.39 -21.08 34.52
C MET A 1 -14.18 -21.78 35.10
N SER A 2 -13.95 -23.05 34.77
CA SER A 2 -12.88 -23.84 35.38
C SER A 2 -11.50 -23.33 34.98
N LYS A 3 -10.48 -23.48 35.86
CA LYS A 3 -9.06 -23.09 35.58
C LYS A 3 -8.50 -23.70 34.28
N ILE A 4 -9.05 -24.80 33.82
CA ILE A 4 -8.72 -25.48 32.55
C ILE A 4 -9.14 -24.63 31.35
N ASN A 5 -10.29 -23.93 31.42
CA ASN A 5 -10.79 -23.07 30.33
C ASN A 5 -9.99 -21.79 30.18
N GLN A 6 -9.44 -21.23 31.28
CA GLN A 6 -8.58 -20.05 31.23
C GLN A 6 -7.21 -20.33 30.57
N LYS A 7 -6.58 -21.46 30.90
CA LYS A 7 -5.29 -21.85 30.28
C LYS A 7 -5.45 -22.09 28.77
N SER A 8 -6.51 -22.80 28.37
CA SER A 8 -6.75 -23.08 26.94
C SER A 8 -7.03 -21.80 26.14
N HIS A 9 -7.74 -20.83 26.70
CA HIS A 9 -7.98 -19.54 26.07
C HIS A 9 -6.68 -18.72 25.92
N PHE A 10 -5.82 -18.75 26.93
CA PHE A 10 -4.51 -18.09 26.89
C PHE A 10 -3.60 -18.64 25.78
N TYR A 11 -3.51 -19.97 25.63
CA TYR A 11 -2.76 -20.60 24.54
C TYR A 11 -3.30 -20.24 23.15
N LEU A 12 -4.61 -20.15 22.97
CA LEU A 12 -5.22 -19.78 21.69
C LEU A 12 -4.93 -18.33 21.32
N VAL A 13 -4.97 -17.41 22.29
CA VAL A 13 -4.60 -15.99 22.08
C VAL A 13 -3.11 -15.84 21.72
N ILE A 14 -2.24 -16.62 22.34
CA ILE A 14 -0.81 -16.64 21.97
C ILE A 14 -0.64 -17.19 20.56
N LEU A 15 -1.30 -18.29 20.24
CA LEU A 15 -1.24 -18.91 18.92
C LEU A 15 -1.68 -17.93 17.82
N GLU A 16 -2.77 -17.18 18.06
CA GLU A 16 -3.26 -16.15 17.12
C GLU A 16 -2.23 -15.04 16.87
N LYS A 17 -1.46 -14.65 17.90
CA LYS A 17 -0.40 -13.63 17.76
C LYS A 17 0.86 -14.16 17.08
N ILE A 18 1.18 -15.44 17.26
CA ILE A 18 2.38 -16.07 16.67
C ILE A 18 2.14 -16.53 15.24
N THR A 19 0.89 -16.78 14.85
CA THR A 19 0.51 -17.26 13.50
C THR A 19 1.20 -16.52 12.35
N PRO A 20 1.27 -15.16 12.29
CA PRO A 20 1.95 -14.47 11.20
C PRO A 20 3.44 -14.80 11.12
N PHE A 21 4.11 -14.95 12.26
CA PHE A 21 5.54 -15.29 12.31
C PHE A 21 5.80 -16.70 11.80
N ILE A 22 4.96 -17.68 12.19
CA ILE A 22 5.05 -19.06 11.68
C ILE A 22 4.85 -19.08 10.17
N ALA A 23 3.89 -18.31 9.66
CA ALA A 23 3.62 -18.22 8.23
C ALA A 23 4.80 -17.60 7.46
N ILE A 24 5.42 -16.55 7.99
CA ILE A 24 6.61 -15.93 7.38
C ILE A 24 7.76 -16.95 7.33
N LEU A 25 8.03 -17.67 8.42
CA LEU A 25 9.08 -18.70 8.46
C LEU A 25 8.77 -19.84 7.49
N GLY A 26 7.51 -20.30 7.41
CA GLY A 26 7.08 -21.30 6.44
C GLY A 26 7.29 -20.86 4.99
N ALA A 27 6.97 -19.60 4.68
CA ALA A 27 7.19 -19.04 3.34
C ALA A 27 8.69 -18.90 2.99
N LEU A 28 9.50 -18.47 3.94
CA LEU A 28 10.97 -18.46 3.75
C LEU A 28 11.53 -19.88 3.55
N PHE A 29 10.97 -20.87 4.24
CA PHE A 29 11.35 -22.27 4.03
C PHE A 29 10.98 -22.74 2.61
N ILE A 30 9.76 -22.46 2.13
CA ILE A 30 9.37 -22.78 0.75
C ILE A 30 10.25 -22.02 -0.25
N GLY A 31 10.52 -20.73 0.00
CA GLY A 31 11.47 -19.97 -0.81
C GLY A 31 12.86 -20.57 -0.83
N SER A 32 13.33 -21.15 0.30
CA SER A 32 14.61 -21.87 0.36
C SER A 32 14.65 -23.08 -0.55
N LEU A 33 13.54 -23.83 -0.64
CA LEU A 33 13.46 -24.98 -1.56
C LEU A 33 13.56 -24.53 -3.02
N VAL A 34 12.91 -23.43 -3.37
CA VAL A 34 13.01 -22.88 -4.73
C VAL A 34 14.44 -22.40 -5.03
N ILE A 35 15.10 -21.71 -4.10
CA ILE A 35 16.50 -21.27 -4.25
C ILE A 35 17.43 -22.46 -4.45
N LEU A 36 17.23 -23.55 -3.69
CA LEU A 36 18.02 -24.79 -3.86
C LEU A 36 17.82 -25.43 -5.25
N LEU A 37 16.56 -25.42 -5.76
CA LEU A 37 16.27 -25.93 -7.11
C LEU A 37 16.95 -25.08 -8.20
N MET A 38 17.26 -23.81 -7.92
CA MET A 38 18.00 -22.92 -8.80
C MET A 38 19.53 -23.12 -8.70
N GLY A 39 20.00 -24.03 -7.84
CA GLY A 39 21.43 -24.32 -7.63
C GLY A 39 22.16 -23.33 -6.72
N GLU A 40 21.43 -22.46 -6.02
CA GLU A 40 22.00 -21.45 -5.14
C GLU A 40 21.79 -21.79 -3.65
N ASN A 41 22.65 -21.26 -2.78
CA ASN A 41 22.57 -21.50 -1.33
C ASN A 41 21.58 -20.54 -0.65
N PRO A 42 20.46 -21.03 -0.08
CA PRO A 42 19.43 -20.17 0.53
C PRO A 42 19.95 -19.31 1.68
N ILE A 43 20.88 -19.85 2.48
CA ILE A 43 21.44 -19.13 3.63
C ILE A 43 22.23 -17.90 3.14
N GLN A 44 23.03 -18.06 2.10
CA GLN A 44 23.80 -16.97 1.51
C GLN A 44 22.89 -15.93 0.88
N VAL A 45 21.85 -16.39 0.15
CA VAL A 45 20.85 -15.52 -0.49
C VAL A 45 20.11 -14.69 0.56
N TYR A 46 19.59 -15.30 1.62
CA TYR A 46 18.89 -14.56 2.67
C TYR A 46 19.84 -13.66 3.48
N LYS A 47 21.05 -14.11 3.79
CA LYS A 47 22.05 -13.26 4.44
C LYS A 47 22.37 -12.01 3.61
N MET A 48 22.52 -12.17 2.29
CA MET A 48 22.71 -11.06 1.36
C MET A 48 21.45 -10.17 1.32
N MET A 49 20.28 -10.75 1.16
CA MET A 49 19.00 -10.02 1.06
C MET A 49 18.76 -9.15 2.30
N PHE A 50 18.81 -9.73 3.48
CA PHE A 50 18.61 -8.99 4.72
C PHE A 50 19.79 -8.06 5.04
N GLY A 51 21.05 -8.50 4.83
CA GLY A 51 22.23 -7.68 5.06
C GLY A 51 22.24 -6.40 4.24
N LEU A 52 21.89 -6.48 2.96
CA LEU A 52 21.82 -5.31 2.08
C LEU A 52 20.59 -4.43 2.37
N ALA A 53 19.46 -5.03 2.75
CA ALA A 53 18.23 -4.30 3.02
C ALA A 53 18.27 -3.53 4.35
N ILE A 54 18.81 -4.11 5.41
CA ILE A 54 18.74 -3.54 6.77
C ILE A 54 20.10 -3.29 7.42
N GLY A 55 21.22 -3.70 6.78
CA GLY A 55 22.57 -3.60 7.35
C GLY A 55 23.18 -2.19 7.28
N ASN A 56 22.59 -1.27 6.54
CA ASN A 56 23.12 0.08 6.39
C ASN A 56 21.99 1.13 6.26
N ARG A 57 22.34 2.42 6.38
CA ARG A 57 21.38 3.54 6.34
C ARG A 57 20.69 3.67 4.97
N ASP A 58 21.40 3.39 3.89
CA ASP A 58 20.84 3.43 2.54
C ASP A 58 19.80 2.32 2.33
N GLY A 59 20.10 1.12 2.81
CA GLY A 59 19.16 -0.01 2.78
C GLY A 59 17.86 0.32 3.50
N TRP A 60 17.94 0.79 4.75
CA TRP A 60 16.76 1.23 5.50
C TRP A 60 15.98 2.32 4.78
N GLY A 61 16.66 3.32 4.22
CA GLY A 61 15.99 4.37 3.46
C GLY A 61 15.18 3.82 2.27
N ASN A 62 15.79 2.93 1.50
CA ASN A 62 15.12 2.30 0.37
C ASN A 62 13.97 1.34 0.80
N VAL A 63 14.13 0.63 1.91
CA VAL A 63 13.06 -0.19 2.50
C VAL A 63 11.86 0.66 2.89
N LEU A 64 12.08 1.75 3.63
CA LEU A 64 11.01 2.65 4.07
C LEU A 64 10.36 3.38 2.90
N PHE A 65 11.13 3.75 1.87
CA PHE A 65 10.59 4.33 0.64
C PHE A 65 9.62 3.35 -0.03
N ARG A 66 10.01 2.06 -0.18
CA ARG A 66 9.14 1.03 -0.78
C ARG A 66 7.96 0.63 0.10
N ALA A 67 8.11 0.73 1.42
CA ALA A 67 7.03 0.48 2.36
C ALA A 67 5.95 1.58 2.34
N THR A 68 6.33 2.82 2.06
CA THR A 68 5.42 3.98 2.12
C THR A 68 4.16 3.82 1.26
N PRO A 69 4.22 3.53 -0.05
CA PRO A 69 3.03 3.32 -0.85
C PRO A 69 2.21 2.11 -0.37
N LEU A 70 2.86 1.07 0.15
CA LEU A 70 2.20 -0.11 0.69
C LEU A 70 1.49 0.16 2.02
N ILE A 71 1.97 1.12 2.83
CA ILE A 71 1.24 1.59 4.02
C ILE A 71 -0.06 2.25 3.58
N PHE A 72 -0.02 3.17 2.61
CA PHE A 72 -1.23 3.85 2.13
C PHE A 72 -2.25 2.87 1.54
N THR A 73 -1.82 2.00 0.62
CA THR A 73 -2.73 1.03 -0.02
C THR A 73 -3.19 -0.05 0.95
N GLY A 74 -2.33 -0.49 1.86
CA GLY A 74 -2.70 -1.44 2.91
C GLY A 74 -3.73 -0.86 3.89
N LEU A 75 -3.57 0.41 4.31
CA LEU A 75 -4.57 1.12 5.12
C LEU A 75 -5.89 1.31 4.36
N ALA A 76 -5.84 1.62 3.06
CA ALA A 76 -7.00 1.73 2.21
C ALA A 76 -7.83 0.44 2.22
N VAL A 77 -7.19 -0.68 1.94
CA VAL A 77 -7.84 -1.99 1.94
C VAL A 77 -8.32 -2.37 3.34
N ALA A 78 -7.47 -2.21 4.37
CA ALA A 78 -7.83 -2.53 5.74
C ALA A 78 -9.06 -1.74 6.23
N PHE A 79 -9.19 -0.47 5.84
CA PHE A 79 -10.34 0.37 6.18
C PHE A 79 -11.64 -0.14 5.55
N ALA A 80 -11.62 -0.45 4.24
CA ALA A 80 -12.76 -1.01 3.53
C ALA A 80 -13.19 -2.37 4.12
N PHE A 81 -12.24 -3.24 4.47
CA PHE A 81 -12.50 -4.53 5.12
C PHE A 81 -13.22 -4.38 6.46
N ARG A 82 -12.99 -3.30 7.21
CA ARG A 82 -13.72 -3.05 8.47
C ARG A 82 -15.21 -2.77 8.25
N CYS A 83 -15.60 -2.33 7.05
CA CYS A 83 -16.99 -2.20 6.63
C CYS A 83 -17.56 -3.46 5.93
N GLY A 84 -16.79 -4.55 5.88
CA GLY A 84 -17.18 -5.76 5.16
C GLY A 84 -17.06 -5.63 3.63
N LEU A 85 -16.32 -4.63 3.12
CA LEU A 85 -16.14 -4.37 1.69
C LEU A 85 -14.77 -4.83 1.22
N PHE A 86 -14.72 -5.50 0.08
CA PHE A 86 -13.48 -5.92 -0.55
C PHE A 86 -13.08 -4.94 -1.66
N ASN A 87 -12.35 -3.88 -1.30
CA ASN A 87 -11.89 -2.87 -2.27
C ASN A 87 -10.64 -3.36 -3.04
N ILE A 88 -10.84 -4.03 -4.19
CA ILE A 88 -9.76 -4.39 -5.12
C ILE A 88 -9.39 -3.20 -6.04
N GLY A 89 -10.17 -2.12 -5.98
CA GLY A 89 -9.99 -0.91 -6.79
C GLY A 89 -8.81 -0.02 -6.39
N GLY A 90 -8.04 -0.41 -5.38
CA GLY A 90 -6.90 0.36 -4.90
C GLY A 90 -5.90 0.75 -5.98
N GLU A 91 -5.69 -0.12 -6.98
CA GLU A 91 -4.81 0.17 -8.12
C GLU A 91 -5.30 1.37 -8.93
N GLY A 92 -6.58 1.37 -9.36
CA GLY A 92 -7.16 2.49 -10.12
C GLY A 92 -7.25 3.79 -9.32
N GLN A 93 -7.50 3.68 -8.02
CA GLN A 93 -7.52 4.81 -7.09
C GLN A 93 -6.14 5.46 -6.96
N VAL A 94 -5.07 4.64 -6.95
CA VAL A 94 -3.68 5.11 -7.01
C VAL A 94 -3.41 5.85 -8.32
N TYR A 95 -3.78 5.28 -9.47
CA TYR A 95 -3.56 5.93 -10.78
C TYR A 95 -4.21 7.30 -10.85
N VAL A 96 -5.50 7.41 -10.48
CA VAL A 96 -6.24 8.67 -10.57
C VAL A 96 -5.75 9.67 -9.53
N GLY A 97 -5.50 9.24 -8.29
CA GLY A 97 -4.97 10.11 -7.23
C GLY A 97 -3.60 10.67 -7.56
N ALA A 98 -2.68 9.82 -8.02
CA ALA A 98 -1.35 10.24 -8.45
C ALA A 98 -1.38 11.15 -9.68
N PHE A 99 -2.32 10.92 -10.63
CA PHE A 99 -2.49 11.80 -11.76
C PHE A 99 -2.95 13.20 -11.35
N LEU A 100 -3.94 13.29 -10.45
CA LEU A 100 -4.40 14.58 -9.95
C LEU A 100 -3.33 15.30 -9.13
N ALA A 101 -2.51 14.59 -8.37
CA ALA A 101 -1.33 15.17 -7.73
C ALA A 101 -0.37 15.79 -8.75
N ALA A 102 -0.05 15.06 -9.83
CA ALA A 102 0.79 15.58 -10.89
C ALA A 102 0.15 16.79 -11.58
N TYR A 103 -1.14 16.69 -11.91
CA TYR A 103 -1.88 17.75 -12.60
C TYR A 103 -1.86 19.07 -11.81
N VAL A 104 -2.19 19.02 -10.53
CA VAL A 104 -2.13 20.21 -9.67
C VAL A 104 -0.69 20.71 -9.54
N GLY A 105 0.28 19.80 -9.36
CA GLY A 105 1.68 20.14 -9.19
C GLY A 105 2.32 20.83 -10.39
N PHE A 106 1.94 20.51 -11.63
CA PHE A 106 2.49 21.17 -12.82
C PHE A 106 1.63 22.35 -13.34
N THR A 107 0.35 22.44 -12.93
CA THR A 107 -0.54 23.52 -13.37
C THR A 107 -0.36 24.78 -12.52
N PHE A 108 -0.25 24.64 -11.21
CA PHE A 108 -0.20 25.80 -10.28
C PHE A 108 1.23 26.20 -9.92
N THR A 109 2.06 26.44 -10.93
CA THR A 109 3.51 26.75 -10.76
C THR A 109 3.80 28.07 -10.03
N GLY A 110 2.83 29.01 -9.96
CA GLY A 110 2.99 30.30 -9.30
C GLY A 110 2.73 30.30 -7.79
N LEU A 111 2.30 29.19 -7.21
CA LEU A 111 2.01 29.11 -5.78
C LEU A 111 3.27 28.80 -4.96
N SER A 112 3.32 29.35 -3.74
CA SER A 112 4.38 29.01 -2.78
C SER A 112 4.26 27.54 -2.32
N ALA A 113 5.39 26.96 -1.88
CA ALA A 113 5.43 25.57 -1.39
C ALA A 113 4.46 25.31 -0.23
N VAL A 114 4.26 26.31 0.65
CA VAL A 114 3.35 26.23 1.81
C VAL A 114 1.90 25.98 1.38
N LEU A 115 1.48 26.52 0.23
CA LEU A 115 0.13 26.32 -0.32
C LEU A 115 0.09 25.14 -1.29
N LEU A 116 1.09 25.00 -2.15
CA LEU A 116 1.07 24.01 -3.23
C LEU A 116 1.24 22.57 -2.71
N ILE A 117 2.08 22.35 -1.71
CA ILE A 117 2.23 20.99 -1.13
C ILE A 117 0.92 20.46 -0.54
N PRO A 118 0.25 21.17 0.40
CA PRO A 118 -1.04 20.72 0.93
C PRO A 118 -2.11 20.56 -0.17
N LEU A 119 -2.17 21.48 -1.13
CA LEU A 119 -3.12 21.40 -2.24
C LEU A 119 -2.91 20.14 -3.09
N THR A 120 -1.65 19.81 -3.38
CA THR A 120 -1.28 18.63 -4.16
C THR A 120 -1.57 17.33 -3.39
N ILE A 121 -1.30 17.29 -2.07
CA ILE A 121 -1.68 16.16 -1.20
C ILE A 121 -3.19 15.97 -1.18
N PHE A 122 -3.93 17.07 -1.03
CA PHE A 122 -5.40 17.04 -1.04
C PHE A 122 -5.96 16.57 -2.39
N ALA A 123 -5.37 17.01 -3.51
CA ALA A 123 -5.74 16.57 -4.85
C ALA A 123 -5.49 15.06 -5.04
N ALA A 124 -4.38 14.54 -4.53
CA ALA A 124 -4.10 13.10 -4.53
C ALA A 124 -5.20 12.31 -3.80
N ALA A 125 -5.54 12.74 -2.59
CA ALA A 125 -6.59 12.12 -1.78
C ALA A 125 -7.96 12.23 -2.44
N LEU A 126 -8.32 13.40 -2.97
CA LEU A 126 -9.57 13.63 -3.69
C LEU A 126 -9.71 12.75 -4.93
N GLY A 127 -8.65 12.60 -5.72
CA GLY A 127 -8.66 11.75 -6.91
C GLY A 127 -8.98 10.30 -6.60
N GLY A 128 -8.31 9.75 -5.60
CA GLY A 128 -8.59 8.41 -5.14
C GLY A 128 -9.99 8.26 -4.52
N ALA A 129 -10.41 9.23 -3.71
CA ALA A 129 -11.73 9.28 -3.09
C ALA A 129 -12.86 9.34 -4.14
N PHE A 130 -12.74 10.23 -5.11
CA PHE A 130 -13.69 10.36 -6.22
C PHE A 130 -13.81 9.04 -6.98
N TRP A 131 -12.67 8.43 -7.35
CA TRP A 131 -12.68 7.17 -8.08
C TRP A 131 -13.32 6.03 -7.31
N ALA A 132 -13.06 5.96 -6.01
CA ALA A 132 -13.65 4.96 -5.12
C ALA A 132 -15.13 5.21 -4.79
N SER A 133 -15.60 6.45 -4.92
CA SER A 133 -17.01 6.79 -4.67
C SER A 133 -17.95 6.10 -5.67
N ILE A 134 -17.49 5.88 -6.90
CA ILE A 134 -18.30 5.24 -7.96
C ILE A 134 -18.72 3.82 -7.55
N PRO A 135 -17.77 2.87 -7.28
CA PRO A 135 -18.17 1.54 -6.82
C PRO A 135 -18.87 1.56 -5.46
N GLY A 136 -18.54 2.51 -4.58
CA GLY A 136 -19.22 2.68 -3.29
C GLY A 136 -20.70 3.02 -3.44
N ILE A 137 -21.03 3.97 -4.33
CA ILE A 137 -22.42 4.38 -4.62
C ILE A 137 -23.18 3.25 -5.32
N LEU A 138 -22.55 2.57 -6.29
CA LEU A 138 -23.16 1.43 -6.99
C LEU A 138 -23.49 0.33 -5.99
N LYS A 139 -22.53 -0.07 -5.12
CA LYS A 139 -22.78 -1.06 -4.07
C LYS A 139 -23.93 -0.67 -3.15
N ALA A 140 -23.93 0.58 -2.67
CA ALA A 140 -24.90 1.06 -1.71
C ALA A 140 -26.32 1.17 -2.28
N LYS A 141 -26.46 1.54 -3.57
CA LYS A 141 -27.78 1.78 -4.19
C LYS A 141 -28.33 0.58 -4.95
N THR A 142 -27.49 -0.22 -5.58
CA THR A 142 -27.92 -1.30 -6.47
C THR A 142 -27.57 -2.71 -5.93
N GLY A 143 -26.77 -2.79 -4.86
CA GLY A 143 -26.32 -4.07 -4.31
C GLY A 143 -25.29 -4.81 -5.17
N VAL A 144 -24.85 -4.24 -6.29
CA VAL A 144 -23.85 -4.85 -7.18
C VAL A 144 -22.61 -5.26 -6.40
N HIS A 145 -21.98 -6.37 -6.82
CA HIS A 145 -20.78 -6.88 -6.15
C HIS A 145 -19.58 -5.94 -6.35
N GLU A 146 -19.10 -5.36 -5.26
CA GLU A 146 -18.04 -4.33 -5.28
C GLU A 146 -16.74 -4.81 -5.94
N VAL A 147 -16.39 -6.08 -5.80
CA VAL A 147 -15.18 -6.69 -6.38
C VAL A 147 -15.17 -6.55 -7.90
N ILE A 148 -16.30 -6.89 -8.55
CA ILE A 148 -16.39 -6.83 -10.01
C ILE A 148 -16.24 -5.39 -10.50
N VAL A 149 -16.98 -4.46 -9.86
CA VAL A 149 -16.94 -3.05 -10.24
C VAL A 149 -15.54 -2.47 -10.03
N THR A 150 -14.92 -2.74 -8.88
CA THR A 150 -13.60 -2.18 -8.56
C THR A 150 -12.50 -2.72 -9.47
N ILE A 151 -12.54 -4.00 -9.87
CA ILE A 151 -11.59 -4.56 -10.85
C ILE A 151 -11.76 -3.88 -12.21
N MET A 152 -13.00 -3.74 -12.69
CA MET A 152 -13.26 -3.05 -13.97
C MET A 152 -12.79 -1.59 -13.94
N MET A 153 -13.04 -0.91 -12.82
CA MET A 153 -12.59 0.46 -12.61
C MET A 153 -11.06 0.63 -12.61
N ASN A 154 -10.28 -0.42 -12.25
CA ASN A 154 -8.82 -0.38 -12.38
C ASN A 154 -8.37 -0.24 -13.85
N TRP A 155 -8.96 -1.02 -14.76
CA TRP A 155 -8.65 -0.96 -16.19
C TRP A 155 -9.05 0.37 -16.82
N ILE A 156 -10.23 0.87 -16.43
CA ILE A 156 -10.70 2.20 -16.87
C ILE A 156 -9.74 3.28 -16.38
N ALA A 157 -9.33 3.24 -15.09
CA ALA A 157 -8.39 4.19 -14.51
C ALA A 157 -7.04 4.18 -15.24
N ALA A 158 -6.49 2.99 -15.47
CA ALA A 158 -5.21 2.84 -16.17
C ALA A 158 -5.27 3.44 -17.57
N SER A 159 -6.32 3.13 -18.34
CA SER A 159 -6.51 3.64 -19.72
C SER A 159 -6.78 5.14 -19.72
N LEU A 160 -7.63 5.64 -18.82
CA LEU A 160 -7.96 7.05 -18.71
C LEU A 160 -6.72 7.89 -18.35
N THR A 161 -5.98 7.49 -17.31
CA THR A 161 -4.80 8.24 -16.86
C THR A 161 -3.66 8.17 -17.88
N PHE A 162 -3.53 7.05 -18.62
CA PHE A 162 -2.62 6.95 -19.75
C PHE A 162 -2.98 7.94 -20.86
N TYR A 163 -4.26 8.01 -21.26
CA TYR A 163 -4.75 8.98 -22.23
C TYR A 163 -4.52 10.42 -21.78
N LEU A 164 -4.84 10.72 -20.52
CA LEU A 164 -4.60 12.05 -19.96
C LEU A 164 -3.10 12.38 -19.91
N ALA A 165 -2.23 11.40 -19.62
CA ALA A 165 -0.78 11.61 -19.68
C ALA A 165 -0.26 11.93 -21.08
N LEU A 166 -0.92 11.42 -22.13
CA LEU A 166 -0.62 11.81 -23.51
C LEU A 166 -1.04 13.25 -23.84
N LEU A 167 -2.18 13.70 -23.29
CA LEU A 167 -2.65 15.10 -23.46
C LEU A 167 -1.74 16.10 -22.77
N TYR A 168 -1.27 15.77 -21.56
CA TYR A 168 -0.43 16.61 -20.72
C TYR A 168 1.04 16.18 -20.73
N LYS A 169 1.48 15.54 -21.83
CA LYS A 169 2.87 15.06 -21.96
C LYS A 169 3.86 16.21 -21.91
N ALA A 170 5.01 15.96 -21.32
CA ALA A 170 6.14 16.88 -21.37
C ALA A 170 6.55 17.11 -22.83
N PRO A 171 6.89 18.35 -23.21
CA PRO A 171 7.47 18.62 -24.52
C PRO A 171 8.77 17.82 -24.67
N ALA A 172 9.00 17.27 -25.88
CA ALA A 172 10.27 16.61 -26.19
C ALA A 172 11.42 17.61 -26.03
N THR A 173 12.47 17.20 -25.32
CA THR A 173 13.69 18.01 -25.20
C THR A 173 14.37 18.17 -26.56
N GLU A 174 15.10 19.27 -26.77
CA GLU A 174 15.81 19.53 -28.03
C GLU A 174 16.77 18.38 -28.40
N SER A 175 17.43 17.79 -27.39
CA SER A 175 18.29 16.62 -27.57
C SER A 175 17.52 15.39 -28.07
N MET A 176 16.28 15.18 -27.60
CA MET A 176 15.43 14.07 -28.05
C MET A 176 14.93 14.32 -29.49
N LYS A 177 14.56 15.57 -29.80
CA LYS A 177 14.16 15.95 -31.18
C LYS A 177 15.32 15.77 -32.14
N ALA A 178 16.52 16.22 -31.77
CA ALA A 178 17.73 16.10 -32.57
C ALA A 178 18.16 14.63 -32.81
N ALA A 179 17.92 13.76 -31.82
CA ALA A 179 18.21 12.33 -31.90
C ALA A 179 17.11 11.50 -32.60
N GLY A 180 16.00 12.11 -33.03
CA GLY A 180 14.85 11.41 -33.64
C GLY A 180 14.17 10.43 -32.66
N VAL A 181 14.41 10.55 -31.37
CA VAL A 181 13.87 9.63 -30.36
C VAL A 181 12.45 10.07 -30.01
N GLN A 182 11.47 9.27 -30.41
CA GLN A 182 10.11 9.43 -29.89
C GLN A 182 10.02 8.95 -28.46
N GLN A 183 9.32 9.72 -27.64
CA GLN A 183 9.05 9.38 -26.25
C GLN A 183 8.17 8.13 -26.20
N MET A 184 8.77 6.96 -25.96
CA MET A 184 8.07 5.66 -25.98
C MET A 184 7.07 5.49 -24.85
N ILE A 185 7.34 6.09 -23.68
CA ILE A 185 6.50 5.95 -22.49
C ILE A 185 5.89 7.31 -22.15
N PRO A 186 4.56 7.44 -22.17
CA PRO A 186 3.90 8.70 -21.82
C PRO A 186 4.15 9.06 -20.35
N HIS A 187 4.55 10.30 -20.14
CA HIS A 187 4.64 10.89 -18.81
C HIS A 187 4.19 12.35 -18.87
N THR A 188 3.66 12.84 -17.77
CA THR A 188 3.26 14.25 -17.65
C THR A 188 4.48 15.17 -17.58
N SER A 189 4.24 16.47 -17.72
CA SER A 189 5.21 17.49 -17.34
C SER A 189 5.65 17.31 -15.89
N GLU A 190 6.84 17.81 -15.54
CA GLU A 190 7.30 17.80 -14.14
C GLU A 190 6.48 18.77 -13.29
N ILE A 191 6.22 18.35 -12.07
CA ILE A 191 5.61 19.24 -11.08
C ILE A 191 6.58 20.37 -10.71
N ALA A 192 6.04 21.52 -10.35
CA ALA A 192 6.83 22.65 -9.87
C ALA A 192 7.72 22.25 -8.68
N GLU A 193 8.89 22.90 -8.55
CA GLU A 193 9.77 22.65 -7.40
C GLU A 193 9.07 22.90 -6.07
N ALA A 194 8.20 23.89 -6.02
CA ALA A 194 7.37 24.22 -4.87
C ALA A 194 6.39 23.10 -4.47
N ALA A 195 6.07 22.15 -5.38
CA ALA A 195 5.21 20.99 -5.09
C ALA A 195 6.01 19.75 -4.65
N ARG A 196 7.34 19.79 -4.72
CA ARG A 196 8.19 18.64 -4.41
C ARG A 196 8.32 18.46 -2.89
N LEU A 197 8.16 17.24 -2.42
CA LEU A 197 8.45 16.90 -1.04
C LEU A 197 9.96 16.76 -0.84
N PRO A 198 10.51 17.32 0.24
CA PRO A 198 11.92 17.19 0.54
C PRO A 198 12.32 15.74 0.80
N ARG A 199 13.50 15.36 0.33
CA ARG A 199 14.10 14.06 0.64
C ARG A 199 14.65 14.05 2.07
N MET A 200 14.65 12.88 2.69
CA MET A 200 15.22 12.74 4.03
C MET A 200 16.69 13.12 4.10
N ALA A 201 17.47 12.91 3.04
CA ALA A 201 18.86 13.37 2.95
C ALA A 201 18.98 14.88 3.16
N THR A 202 18.08 15.67 2.55
CA THR A 202 18.06 17.13 2.71
C THR A 202 17.69 17.54 4.14
N ILE A 203 16.70 16.88 4.74
CA ILE A 203 16.26 17.20 6.12
C ILE A 203 17.36 16.84 7.13
N LEU A 204 17.95 15.66 7.00
CA LEU A 204 18.97 15.16 7.93
C LEU A 204 20.28 15.97 7.82
N SER A 205 20.57 16.57 6.65
CA SER A 205 21.75 17.44 6.49
C SER A 205 21.69 18.69 7.37
N TYR A 206 20.49 19.23 7.66
CA TYR A 206 20.33 20.34 8.61
C TYR A 206 20.72 19.98 10.06
N PHE A 207 20.70 18.69 10.38
CA PHE A 207 21.10 18.16 11.69
C PHE A 207 22.51 17.55 11.68
N ASN A 208 23.31 17.81 10.63
CA ASN A 208 24.64 17.23 10.43
C ASN A 208 24.66 15.68 10.43
N ILE A 209 23.54 15.04 10.13
CA ILE A 209 23.44 13.58 10.01
C ILE A 209 23.70 13.20 8.56
N GLN A 210 24.77 12.46 8.31
CA GLN A 210 25.10 11.95 6.99
C GLN A 210 24.08 10.89 6.55
N PHE A 211 23.36 11.17 5.48
CA PHE A 211 22.43 10.24 4.82
C PHE A 211 22.66 10.29 3.30
N PRO A 212 22.64 9.15 2.60
CA PRO A 212 22.93 9.12 1.17
C PRO A 212 22.01 10.03 0.36
N SER A 213 22.58 10.97 -0.40
CA SER A 213 21.82 11.97 -1.18
C SER A 213 20.99 11.35 -2.31
N HIS A 214 21.40 10.18 -2.82
CA HIS A 214 20.68 9.45 -3.86
C HIS A 214 19.46 8.66 -3.34
N ASN A 215 19.33 8.51 -2.01
CA ASN A 215 18.26 7.75 -1.39
C ASN A 215 16.89 8.40 -1.64
N PRO A 216 15.88 7.65 -2.12
CA PRO A 216 14.59 8.20 -2.49
C PRO A 216 13.65 8.47 -1.30
N LEU A 217 14.02 8.07 -0.07
CA LEU A 217 13.19 8.29 1.10
C LEU A 217 12.87 9.77 1.28
N ASN A 218 11.61 10.09 1.47
CA ASN A 218 11.10 11.46 1.54
C ASN A 218 10.02 11.60 2.65
N VAL A 219 9.51 12.80 2.83
CA VAL A 219 8.56 13.15 3.89
C VAL A 219 7.26 12.35 3.82
N SER A 220 6.89 11.78 2.67
CA SER A 220 5.65 11.00 2.54
C SER A 220 5.59 9.78 3.49
N PHE A 221 6.74 9.24 3.91
CA PHE A 221 6.78 8.21 4.94
C PHE A 221 6.12 8.66 6.24
N PHE A 222 6.41 9.87 6.70
CA PHE A 222 5.77 10.42 7.91
C PHE A 222 4.29 10.68 7.69
N ILE A 223 3.90 11.13 6.48
CA ILE A 223 2.49 11.29 6.12
C ILE A 223 1.78 9.92 6.20
N ALA A 224 2.41 8.84 5.75
CA ALA A 224 1.86 7.49 5.84
C ALA A 224 1.72 7.00 7.28
N ILE A 225 2.68 7.29 8.15
CA ILE A 225 2.59 6.97 9.60
C ILE A 225 1.48 7.78 10.26
N ILE A 226 1.38 9.08 9.96
CA ILE A 226 0.29 9.94 10.47
C ILE A 226 -1.06 9.39 9.98
N ALA A 227 -1.17 9.01 8.71
CA ALA A 227 -2.38 8.37 8.18
C ALA A 227 -2.73 7.08 8.95
N ALA A 228 -1.74 6.24 9.29
CA ALA A 228 -1.98 5.04 10.09
C ALA A 228 -2.52 5.36 11.49
N VAL A 229 -1.98 6.40 12.15
CA VAL A 229 -2.47 6.87 13.46
C VAL A 229 -3.89 7.44 13.33
N VAL A 230 -4.15 8.27 12.33
CA VAL A 230 -5.47 8.86 12.07
C VAL A 230 -6.51 7.77 11.82
N ILE A 231 -6.19 6.78 10.98
CA ILE A 231 -7.09 5.66 10.70
C ILE A 231 -7.34 4.79 11.93
N TYR A 232 -6.30 4.57 12.75
CA TYR A 232 -6.50 3.91 14.05
C TYR A 232 -7.48 4.70 14.92
N TYR A 233 -7.29 6.01 15.03
CA TYR A 233 -8.17 6.85 15.84
C TYR A 233 -9.61 6.85 15.29
N ILE A 234 -9.78 7.03 13.98
CA ILE A 234 -11.11 6.99 13.34
C ILE A 234 -11.80 5.66 13.64
N LEU A 235 -11.14 4.54 13.38
CA LEU A 235 -11.75 3.22 13.50
C LEU A 235 -12.10 2.83 14.94
N TRP A 236 -11.31 3.20 15.94
CA TRP A 236 -11.50 2.69 17.31
C TRP A 236 -11.93 3.74 18.33
N LYS A 237 -11.85 5.04 17.97
CA LYS A 237 -12.11 6.12 18.95
C LYS A 237 -13.24 7.08 18.50
N THR A 238 -13.91 6.83 17.35
CA THR A 238 -14.99 7.68 16.85
C THR A 238 -16.28 6.90 16.60
N ASN A 239 -17.42 7.62 16.58
CA ASN A 239 -18.72 7.06 16.25
C ASN A 239 -18.75 6.54 14.80
N LEU A 240 -18.12 7.24 13.86
CA LEU A 240 -18.01 6.80 12.47
C LEU A 240 -17.33 5.42 12.37
N GLY A 241 -16.22 5.23 13.10
CA GLY A 241 -15.53 3.95 13.11
C GLY A 241 -16.34 2.83 13.76
N TYR A 242 -17.15 3.16 14.77
CA TYR A 242 -18.09 2.21 15.35
C TYR A 242 -19.15 1.79 14.33
N GLU A 243 -19.80 2.73 13.65
CA GLU A 243 -20.81 2.47 12.63
C GLU A 243 -20.24 1.61 11.48
N ILE A 244 -19.06 1.97 10.96
CA ILE A 244 -18.37 1.21 9.90
C ILE A 244 -18.12 -0.24 10.31
N ARG A 245 -17.63 -0.47 11.53
CA ARG A 245 -17.37 -1.82 12.04
C ARG A 245 -18.66 -2.59 12.30
N ALA A 246 -19.70 -1.91 12.79
CA ALA A 246 -21.02 -2.53 13.02
C ALA A 246 -21.61 -3.02 11.69
N VAL A 247 -21.63 -2.17 10.66
CA VAL A 247 -22.09 -2.54 9.30
C VAL A 247 -21.27 -3.71 8.75
N GLY A 248 -19.95 -3.71 8.94
CA GLY A 248 -19.09 -4.80 8.50
C GLY A 248 -19.32 -6.13 9.22
N HIS A 249 -19.79 -6.11 10.47
CA HIS A 249 -20.12 -7.33 11.21
C HIS A 249 -21.49 -7.90 10.83
N ASN A 250 -22.51 -7.08 10.83
CA ASN A 250 -23.87 -7.49 10.45
C ASN A 250 -24.68 -6.26 9.99
N PRO A 251 -24.87 -6.09 8.66
CA PRO A 251 -25.63 -4.97 8.13
C PRO A 251 -27.07 -4.90 8.65
N MET A 252 -27.78 -6.03 8.73
CA MET A 252 -29.18 -6.05 9.19
C MET A 252 -29.28 -5.61 10.65
N ALA A 253 -28.43 -6.12 11.54
CA ALA A 253 -28.44 -5.72 12.93
C ALA A 253 -28.07 -4.22 13.09
N SER A 254 -27.21 -3.70 12.22
CA SER A 254 -26.86 -2.28 12.20
C SER A 254 -28.03 -1.40 11.80
N GLU A 255 -28.84 -1.84 10.85
CA GLU A 255 -30.06 -1.13 10.43
C GLU A 255 -31.08 -1.04 11.58
N TYR A 256 -31.32 -2.15 12.30
CA TYR A 256 -32.17 -2.14 13.49
C TYR A 256 -31.67 -1.19 14.59
N ALA A 257 -30.35 -0.98 14.67
CA ALA A 257 -29.74 -0.01 15.57
C ALA A 257 -29.77 1.44 15.05
N GLY A 258 -30.42 1.70 13.91
CA GLY A 258 -30.54 3.03 13.30
C GLY A 258 -29.31 3.51 12.52
N ILE A 259 -28.37 2.62 12.22
CA ILE A 259 -27.16 2.96 11.44
C ILE A 259 -27.48 2.94 9.94
N ASN A 260 -27.17 4.02 9.24
CA ASN A 260 -27.37 4.11 7.80
C ASN A 260 -26.30 3.31 7.04
N ILE A 261 -26.67 2.11 6.56
CA ILE A 261 -25.78 1.19 5.85
C ILE A 261 -25.19 1.84 4.59
N ALA A 262 -26.05 2.43 3.76
CA ALA A 262 -25.64 3.02 2.47
C ALA A 262 -24.61 4.14 2.65
N LYS A 263 -24.82 5.02 3.63
CA LYS A 263 -23.88 6.09 3.97
C LYS A 263 -22.51 5.52 4.40
N ASN A 264 -22.51 4.51 5.26
CA ASN A 264 -21.29 3.92 5.77
C ASN A 264 -20.50 3.14 4.70
N ILE A 265 -21.18 2.45 3.77
CA ILE A 265 -20.56 1.81 2.60
C ILE A 265 -19.87 2.85 1.72
N ILE A 266 -20.56 3.95 1.37
CA ILE A 266 -20.00 5.01 0.53
C ILE A 266 -18.79 5.66 1.23
N LEU A 267 -18.94 6.03 2.51
CA LEU A 267 -17.86 6.66 3.27
C LEU A 267 -16.66 5.74 3.41
N ALA A 268 -16.86 4.45 3.65
CA ALA A 268 -15.77 3.47 3.74
C ALA A 268 -14.98 3.39 2.42
N MET A 269 -15.66 3.37 1.28
CA MET A 269 -15.02 3.37 -0.03
C MET A 269 -14.30 4.68 -0.33
N VAL A 270 -14.92 5.83 -0.02
CA VAL A 270 -14.33 7.16 -0.23
C VAL A 270 -13.05 7.34 0.60
N ILE A 271 -13.07 6.99 1.88
CA ILE A 271 -11.89 7.07 2.75
C ILE A 271 -10.81 6.10 2.30
N SER A 272 -11.19 4.86 1.93
CA SER A 272 -10.29 3.88 1.34
C SER A 272 -9.61 4.43 0.08
N GLY A 273 -10.39 5.02 -0.83
CA GLY A 273 -9.84 5.62 -2.04
C GLY A 273 -8.95 6.82 -1.78
N ALA A 274 -9.30 7.67 -0.82
CA ALA A 274 -8.45 8.79 -0.41
C ALA A 274 -7.06 8.31 0.04
N LEU A 275 -7.02 7.26 0.86
CA LEU A 275 -5.77 6.66 1.32
C LEU A 275 -4.94 6.09 0.15
N ALA A 276 -5.59 5.36 -0.77
CA ALA A 276 -4.90 4.83 -1.94
C ALA A 276 -4.34 5.95 -2.84
N GLY A 277 -5.10 7.03 -3.03
CA GLY A 277 -4.66 8.20 -3.81
C GLY A 277 -3.41 8.88 -3.25
N LEU A 278 -3.23 8.86 -1.91
CA LEU A 278 -2.04 9.44 -1.24
C LEU A 278 -0.71 8.76 -1.65
N VAL A 279 -0.72 7.62 -2.34
CA VAL A 279 0.49 7.05 -2.96
C VAL A 279 1.17 8.06 -3.89
N GLY A 280 0.39 8.94 -4.55
CA GLY A 280 0.92 10.04 -5.35
C GLY A 280 1.89 10.97 -4.62
N THR A 281 1.78 11.09 -3.30
CA THR A 281 2.71 11.88 -2.49
C THR A 281 4.12 11.28 -2.49
N ASN A 282 4.24 9.95 -2.46
CA ASN A 282 5.53 9.27 -2.49
C ASN A 282 6.13 9.26 -3.90
N GLU A 283 5.36 8.80 -4.88
CA GLU A 283 5.89 8.51 -6.21
C GLU A 283 6.02 9.78 -7.08
N VAL A 284 5.02 10.68 -7.01
CA VAL A 284 5.01 11.91 -7.81
C VAL A 284 5.70 13.05 -7.10
N MET A 285 5.29 13.38 -5.85
CA MET A 285 5.85 14.54 -5.17
C MET A 285 7.24 14.28 -4.57
N GLY A 286 7.53 13.05 -4.13
CA GLY A 286 8.77 12.70 -3.43
C GLY A 286 9.85 12.04 -4.27
N TYR A 287 9.52 11.47 -5.44
CA TYR A 287 10.47 10.63 -6.18
C TYR A 287 10.73 11.09 -7.61
N LYS A 288 9.76 10.90 -8.53
CA LYS A 288 9.96 11.14 -9.98
C LYS A 288 9.50 12.51 -10.46
N PHE A 289 8.79 13.24 -9.64
CA PHE A 289 8.31 14.60 -9.92
C PHE A 289 7.43 14.72 -11.16
N ARG A 290 6.84 13.60 -11.60
CA ARG A 290 5.91 13.47 -12.72
C ARG A 290 5.09 12.19 -12.59
N TRP A 291 3.94 12.16 -13.24
CA TRP A 291 3.19 10.92 -13.35
C TRP A 291 3.75 10.05 -14.47
N ARG A 292 3.93 8.76 -14.17
CA ARG A 292 4.32 7.70 -15.12
C ARG A 292 3.64 6.42 -14.68
N GLN A 293 3.00 5.70 -15.62
CA GLN A 293 2.18 4.54 -15.29
C GLN A 293 2.96 3.42 -14.59
N GLU A 294 4.18 3.16 -15.03
CA GLU A 294 5.00 2.08 -14.45
C GLU A 294 5.38 2.27 -12.98
N LEU A 295 5.24 3.48 -12.43
CA LEU A 295 5.53 3.74 -11.01
C LEU A 295 4.52 3.10 -10.06
N PHE A 296 3.32 2.82 -10.55
CA PHE A 296 2.17 2.43 -9.73
C PHE A 296 1.77 0.96 -9.89
N LEU A 297 2.45 0.22 -10.78
CA LEU A 297 2.12 -1.17 -11.08
C LEU A 297 2.11 -2.04 -9.82
N ASN A 298 0.98 -2.71 -9.58
CA ASN A 298 0.74 -3.63 -8.48
C ASN A 298 0.77 -3.02 -7.07
N LEU A 299 0.87 -1.70 -6.90
CA LEU A 299 0.89 -1.09 -5.56
C LEU A 299 -0.45 -1.28 -4.83
N GLY A 300 -1.57 -1.14 -5.55
CA GLY A 300 -2.90 -1.39 -5.01
C GLY A 300 -3.11 -2.86 -4.64
N PHE A 301 -2.72 -3.78 -5.51
CA PHE A 301 -2.83 -5.22 -5.26
C PHE A 301 -1.94 -5.68 -4.10
N ASN A 302 -0.69 -5.21 -4.03
CA ASN A 302 0.20 -5.51 -2.91
C ASN A 302 -0.34 -4.95 -1.58
N GLY A 303 -1.12 -3.85 -1.63
CA GLY A 303 -1.83 -3.33 -0.47
C GLY A 303 -2.82 -4.34 0.14
N ILE A 304 -3.47 -5.17 -0.67
CA ILE A 304 -4.35 -6.24 -0.19
C ILE A 304 -3.54 -7.26 0.62
N ALA A 305 -2.40 -7.68 0.09
CA ALA A 305 -1.50 -8.61 0.77
C ALA A 305 -1.01 -8.06 2.12
N VAL A 306 -0.61 -6.79 2.13
CA VAL A 306 -0.17 -6.08 3.34
C VAL A 306 -1.29 -5.92 4.36
N ALA A 307 -2.52 -5.61 3.93
CA ALA A 307 -3.68 -5.50 4.82
C ALA A 307 -4.01 -6.85 5.48
N LEU A 308 -4.02 -7.94 4.70
CA LEU A 308 -4.27 -9.28 5.21
C LEU A 308 -3.19 -9.74 6.18
N LEU A 309 -1.91 -9.57 5.84
CA LEU A 309 -0.79 -9.88 6.72
C LEU A 309 -0.85 -9.06 8.01
N GLY A 310 -1.23 -7.78 7.91
CA GLY A 310 -1.44 -6.87 9.04
C GLY A 310 -2.75 -7.08 9.81
N LYS A 311 -3.55 -8.12 9.47
CA LYS A 311 -4.85 -8.44 10.08
C LYS A 311 -5.83 -7.25 10.08
N ASN A 312 -5.79 -6.43 9.04
CA ASN A 312 -6.61 -5.21 8.91
C ASN A 312 -6.52 -4.27 10.13
N HIS A 313 -5.35 -4.24 10.79
CA HIS A 313 -5.04 -3.32 11.88
C HIS A 313 -3.95 -2.35 11.46
N PRO A 314 -4.10 -1.01 11.65
CA PRO A 314 -3.15 -0.02 11.11
C PRO A 314 -1.69 -0.27 11.50
N LEU A 315 -1.42 -0.62 12.76
CA LEU A 315 -0.06 -0.97 13.18
C LEU A 315 0.46 -2.22 12.47
N GLY A 316 -0.38 -3.24 12.33
CA GLY A 316 -0.04 -4.47 11.59
C GLY A 316 0.24 -4.18 10.12
N VAL A 317 -0.53 -3.29 9.49
CA VAL A 317 -0.30 -2.83 8.10
C VAL A 317 1.06 -2.16 7.96
N VAL A 318 1.45 -1.28 8.88
CA VAL A 318 2.78 -0.63 8.86
C VAL A 318 3.90 -1.67 8.95
N LEU A 319 3.81 -2.62 9.89
CA LEU A 319 4.82 -3.67 10.05
C LEU A 319 4.89 -4.60 8.83
N ALA A 320 3.74 -4.98 8.28
CA ALA A 320 3.65 -5.80 7.07
C ALA A 320 4.23 -5.07 5.84
N ALA A 321 3.95 -3.78 5.69
CA ALA A 321 4.51 -2.96 4.62
C ALA A 321 6.04 -2.85 4.70
N ILE A 322 6.60 -2.69 5.91
CA ILE A 322 8.05 -2.68 6.12
C ILE A 322 8.65 -4.05 5.74
N LEU A 323 8.04 -5.15 6.15
CA LEU A 323 8.49 -6.50 5.75
C LEU A 323 8.49 -6.65 4.22
N PHE A 324 7.42 -6.23 3.53
CA PHE A 324 7.35 -6.26 2.07
C PHE A 324 8.40 -5.34 1.43
N GLY A 325 8.68 -4.20 2.05
CA GLY A 325 9.76 -3.30 1.65
C GLY A 325 11.14 -3.98 1.73
N ILE A 326 11.42 -4.69 2.85
CA ILE A 326 12.66 -5.46 3.04
C ILE A 326 12.80 -6.53 1.96
N LEU A 327 11.76 -7.34 1.76
CA LEU A 327 11.77 -8.39 0.75
C LEU A 327 11.94 -7.83 -0.66
N SER A 328 11.19 -6.79 -1.01
CA SER A 328 11.22 -6.18 -2.35
C SER A 328 12.56 -5.50 -2.66
N TYR A 329 13.13 -4.76 -1.72
CA TYR A 329 14.42 -4.10 -1.91
C TYR A 329 15.58 -5.10 -1.88
N GLY A 330 15.62 -5.95 -0.84
CA GLY A 330 16.65 -6.96 -0.70
C GLY A 330 16.67 -7.95 -1.87
N GLY A 331 15.49 -8.38 -2.33
CA GLY A 331 15.38 -9.26 -3.49
C GLY A 331 15.84 -8.62 -4.80
N ALA A 332 15.55 -7.33 -5.01
CA ALA A 332 16.09 -6.60 -6.16
C ALA A 332 17.62 -6.54 -6.15
N LEU A 333 18.22 -6.35 -4.97
CA LEU A 333 19.69 -6.35 -4.83
C LEU A 333 20.28 -7.74 -5.02
N VAL A 334 19.66 -8.80 -4.48
CA VAL A 334 20.08 -10.18 -4.72
C VAL A 334 20.11 -10.48 -6.23
N ASN A 335 19.08 -10.09 -6.98
CA ASN A 335 19.06 -10.26 -8.43
C ASN A 335 20.26 -9.58 -9.11
N ILE A 336 20.58 -8.34 -8.72
CA ILE A 336 21.72 -7.60 -9.27
C ILE A 336 23.04 -8.27 -8.91
N PHE A 337 23.27 -8.59 -7.63
CA PHE A 337 24.54 -9.15 -7.16
C PHE A 337 24.78 -10.60 -7.57
N THR A 338 23.72 -11.36 -7.90
CA THR A 338 23.83 -12.71 -8.46
C THR A 338 23.92 -12.72 -9.99
N GLY A 339 23.98 -11.54 -10.63
CA GLY A 339 24.02 -11.45 -12.09
C GLY A 339 22.74 -11.98 -12.77
N GLY A 340 21.60 -11.89 -12.09
CA GLY A 340 20.31 -12.36 -12.62
C GLY A 340 20.01 -13.84 -12.36
N LYS A 341 20.90 -14.61 -11.73
CA LYS A 341 20.65 -16.03 -11.42
C LYS A 341 19.42 -16.22 -10.53
N ILE A 342 19.16 -15.28 -9.61
CA ILE A 342 17.96 -15.25 -8.81
C ILE A 342 17.05 -14.13 -9.33
N PRO A 343 15.96 -14.47 -10.03
CA PRO A 343 15.04 -13.49 -10.59
C PRO A 343 14.25 -12.77 -9.50
N ARG A 344 13.87 -11.52 -9.78
CA ARG A 344 13.05 -10.70 -8.85
C ARG A 344 11.67 -11.34 -8.60
N GLU A 345 11.18 -12.10 -9.54
CA GLU A 345 9.89 -12.80 -9.49
C GLU A 345 9.83 -13.81 -8.34
N LEU A 346 10.97 -14.39 -7.96
CA LEU A 346 11.05 -15.27 -6.78
C LEU A 346 10.58 -14.56 -5.51
N ILE A 347 10.91 -13.27 -5.35
CA ILE A 347 10.46 -12.50 -4.19
C ILE A 347 8.94 -12.29 -4.20
N ILE A 348 8.35 -12.08 -5.37
CA ILE A 348 6.90 -11.99 -5.51
C ILE A 348 6.24 -13.31 -5.12
N VAL A 349 6.85 -14.45 -5.49
CA VAL A 349 6.37 -15.78 -5.07
C VAL A 349 6.47 -15.93 -3.56
N ILE A 350 7.58 -15.56 -2.93
CA ILE A 350 7.74 -15.61 -1.47
C ILE A 350 6.68 -14.74 -0.78
N GLN A 351 6.45 -13.52 -1.26
CA GLN A 351 5.42 -12.63 -0.74
C GLN A 351 4.01 -13.24 -0.86
N ALA A 352 3.68 -13.83 -2.00
CA ALA A 352 2.40 -14.51 -2.21
C ALA A 352 2.22 -15.70 -1.26
N VAL A 353 3.26 -16.51 -1.08
CA VAL A 353 3.25 -17.65 -0.15
C VAL A 353 3.08 -17.18 1.30
N ILE A 354 3.73 -16.09 1.72
CA ILE A 354 3.52 -15.48 3.06
C ILE A 354 2.03 -15.20 3.26
N VAL A 355 1.39 -14.51 2.30
CA VAL A 355 -0.01 -14.13 2.40
C VAL A 355 -0.92 -15.35 2.49
N ILE A 356 -0.73 -16.34 1.62
CA ILE A 356 -1.51 -17.58 1.63
C ILE A 356 -1.37 -18.29 2.99
N LEU A 357 -0.16 -18.47 3.48
CA LEU A 357 0.09 -19.15 4.74
C LEU A 357 -0.50 -18.39 5.94
N VAL A 358 -0.44 -17.05 5.93
CA VAL A 358 -1.07 -16.24 6.99
C VAL A 358 -2.57 -16.40 6.98
N VAL A 359 -3.22 -16.30 5.82
CA VAL A 359 -4.69 -16.43 5.69
C VAL A 359 -5.15 -17.83 6.09
N VAL A 360 -4.46 -18.87 5.62
CA VAL A 360 -4.79 -20.27 5.96
C VAL A 360 -4.60 -20.53 7.45
N ALA A 361 -3.49 -20.09 8.02
CA ALA A 361 -3.19 -20.28 9.43
C ALA A 361 -4.17 -19.51 10.33
N ASP A 362 -4.57 -18.28 9.95
CA ASP A 362 -5.58 -17.50 10.68
C ASP A 362 -6.95 -18.20 10.68
N GLU A 363 -7.36 -18.78 9.54
CA GLU A 363 -8.61 -19.53 9.44
C GLU A 363 -8.58 -20.83 10.26
N ILE A 364 -7.46 -21.56 10.25
CA ILE A 364 -7.28 -22.76 11.08
C ILE A 364 -7.41 -22.41 12.56
N VAL A 365 -6.72 -21.35 13.00
CA VAL A 365 -6.77 -20.91 14.42
C VAL A 365 -8.19 -20.49 14.81
N LYS A 366 -8.91 -19.74 13.97
CA LYS A 366 -10.30 -19.36 14.22
C LYS A 366 -11.21 -20.60 14.36
N ARG A 367 -11.10 -21.59 13.47
CA ARG A 367 -11.87 -22.83 13.55
C ARG A 367 -11.57 -23.61 14.82
N LEU A 368 -10.32 -23.67 15.26
CA LEU A 368 -9.94 -24.32 16.52
C LEU A 368 -10.55 -23.61 17.72
N ILE A 369 -10.59 -22.26 17.71
CA ILE A 369 -11.21 -21.46 18.77
C ILE A 369 -12.73 -21.73 18.82
N ILE A 370 -13.41 -21.73 17.67
CA ILE A 370 -14.87 -21.96 17.61
C ILE A 370 -15.21 -23.35 18.08
N ARG A 371 -14.51 -24.39 17.61
CA ARG A 371 -14.75 -25.77 18.04
C ARG A 371 -14.63 -25.98 19.57
N ARG A 372 -13.66 -25.31 20.20
CA ARG A 372 -13.47 -25.40 21.66
C ARG A 372 -14.44 -24.55 22.47
N LYS A 373 -15.14 -23.58 21.88
CA LYS A 373 -16.22 -22.84 22.56
C LYS A 373 -17.56 -23.58 22.54
N LEU A 374 -17.69 -24.58 21.66
CA LEU A 374 -18.90 -25.41 21.50
C LEU A 374 -18.83 -26.70 22.32
N VAL A 375 -17.71 -27.02 22.91
CA VAL A 375 -17.46 -28.08 23.89
C VAL A 375 -17.19 -27.47 25.26
#